data_d163a651aa5c99af386783efbe9a92a3
#
_entry.id   d163a651aa5c99af386783efbe9a92a3
#
_cell.length_a   1.000
_cell.length_b   1.000
_cell.length_c   1.000
_cell.angle_alpha   90.00
_cell.angle_beta   90.00
_cell.angle_gamma   90.00
#
_symmetry.space_group_name_H-M   'P 1'
#
loop_
_entity.id
_entity.type
_entity.pdbx_description
1 polymer ?
#
loop_
_entity_poly.entity_id
_entity_poly.type
_entity_poly.pdbx_seq_one_letter_code
_entity_poly.pdbx_strand_id
1 'polypeptide(L)'
;GGIEKSLVTLLSLFDYDRYEVDLQLFADEGLFLDRVPEQVHHLPSLFPGEYRKNIREALPILLRQGHPLIALCRLLVTFAGKTRGEMGDRLYRMWRIEKHFVRAPKKEYDAVVAFMEGQPIYYAVSKVRAKRKIGFIHGDYGAMGLNADLDRRYVARLDALCTVSESCRAALCKAFPGGDAKFHVIYNIISARFMRQMAEASADFGDSFTGPRILTIARLSHQKGLDLALLAAMLMKKRGYAFRWYIIGVGPEEADLKLQAKELGLSETVVFLGERGNPYPFLRACDIYAQTSRFEGKSIAVDEAMVMARPILLTDFSTAADQIDSEKNGLIVPMTPEGIAEGLQRLLSDGALRERFTAALSACDYTNEGEIEKLYALLEGKPFPAT
;
A
#
# COMPACT_ATOMS: atom_id res chain seq x y z
N GLY A 1 1.69 -5.46 2.31
CA GLY A 1 1.01 -4.57 1.35
C GLY A 1 1.21 -3.10 1.66
N GLY A 2 0.59 -2.20 0.87
CA GLY A 2 0.75 -0.75 1.01
C GLY A 2 0.37 -0.18 2.38
N ILE A 3 -0.74 -0.63 2.96
CA ILE A 3 -1.22 -0.19 4.29
C ILE A 3 -0.24 -0.61 5.38
N GLU A 4 0.27 -1.83 5.32
CA GLU A 4 1.24 -2.37 6.26
C GLU A 4 2.56 -1.57 6.22
N LYS A 5 3.04 -1.26 5.01
CA LYS A 5 4.19 -0.39 4.81
C LYS A 5 3.96 1.02 5.38
N SER A 6 2.79 1.60 5.13
CA SER A 6 2.40 2.90 5.68
C SER A 6 2.41 2.88 7.22
N LEU A 7 1.90 1.81 7.84
CA LEU A 7 1.93 1.64 9.29
C LEU A 7 3.36 1.58 9.83
N VAL A 8 4.22 0.75 9.21
CA VAL A 8 5.62 0.62 9.67
C VAL A 8 6.39 1.92 9.48
N THR A 9 6.18 2.64 8.38
CA THR A 9 6.77 3.97 8.17
C THR A 9 6.30 4.95 9.25
N LEU A 10 5.00 5.00 9.55
CA LEU A 10 4.45 5.81 10.64
C LEU A 10 5.12 5.46 11.98
N LEU A 11 5.17 4.17 12.33
CA LEU A 11 5.79 3.70 13.57
C LEU A 11 7.28 4.02 13.65
N SER A 12 8.02 4.00 12.53
CA SER A 12 9.45 4.34 12.50
C SER A 12 9.75 5.82 12.81
N LEU A 13 8.75 6.68 12.70
CA LEU A 13 8.83 8.11 12.97
C LEU A 13 8.16 8.51 14.29
N PHE A 14 7.57 7.55 15.00
CA PHE A 14 6.82 7.83 16.21
C PHE A 14 7.74 8.33 17.34
N ASP A 15 7.26 9.30 18.11
CA ASP A 15 7.98 9.85 19.27
C ASP A 15 7.78 8.94 20.50
N TYR A 16 8.70 7.98 20.70
CA TYR A 16 8.65 7.01 21.77
C TYR A 16 9.08 7.59 23.16
N ASP A 17 9.65 8.79 23.20
CA ASP A 17 9.87 9.50 24.46
C ASP A 17 8.55 10.07 25.03
N ARG A 18 7.59 10.29 24.13
CA ARG A 18 6.27 10.87 24.44
C ARG A 18 5.15 9.84 24.52
N TYR A 19 5.24 8.75 23.75
CA TYR A 19 4.18 7.76 23.61
C TYR A 19 4.68 6.34 23.84
N GLU A 20 3.92 5.59 24.62
CA GLU A 20 4.03 4.13 24.72
C GLU A 20 3.05 3.49 23.72
N VAL A 21 3.56 2.64 22.81
CA VAL A 21 2.78 2.09 21.71
C VAL A 21 2.63 0.57 21.83
N ASP A 22 1.40 0.12 21.97
CA ASP A 22 1.03 -1.29 21.90
C ASP A 22 0.48 -1.60 20.49
N LEU A 23 1.04 -2.56 19.78
CA LEU A 23 0.57 -3.02 18.47
C LEU A 23 -0.26 -4.31 18.61
N GLN A 24 -1.54 -4.25 18.24
CA GLN A 24 -2.43 -5.41 18.21
C GLN A 24 -2.69 -5.83 16.76
N LEU A 25 -2.24 -7.01 16.39
CA LEU A 25 -2.51 -7.60 15.08
C LEU A 25 -3.71 -8.56 15.14
N PHE A 26 -4.43 -8.70 14.01
CA PHE A 26 -5.47 -9.71 13.88
C PHE A 26 -4.88 -11.11 13.72
N ALA A 27 -3.79 -11.23 12.98
CA ALA A 27 -3.00 -12.44 12.85
C ALA A 27 -1.52 -12.07 12.76
N ASP A 28 -0.67 -12.98 13.21
CA ASP A 28 0.79 -12.79 13.28
C ASP A 28 1.41 -13.09 11.92
N GLU A 29 1.02 -12.30 10.93
CA GLU A 29 1.45 -12.41 9.54
C GLU A 29 1.65 -11.01 8.96
N GLY A 30 2.74 -10.80 8.21
CA GLY A 30 3.00 -9.57 7.51
C GLY A 30 4.42 -9.50 6.96
N LEU A 31 4.57 -8.89 5.77
CA LEU A 31 5.86 -8.73 5.09
C LEU A 31 6.82 -7.75 5.79
N PHE A 32 6.28 -6.94 6.68
CA PHE A 32 7.02 -5.86 7.34
C PHE A 32 7.06 -6.01 8.87
N LEU A 33 6.66 -7.17 9.41
CA LEU A 33 6.65 -7.38 10.87
C LEU A 33 8.06 -7.28 11.49
N ASP A 34 9.07 -7.76 10.77
CA ASP A 34 10.47 -7.67 11.14
C ASP A 34 11.05 -6.24 11.09
N ARG A 35 10.23 -5.28 10.62
CA ARG A 35 10.59 -3.87 10.47
C ARG A 35 9.86 -2.96 11.47
N VAL A 36 8.99 -3.51 12.28
CA VAL A 36 8.35 -2.75 13.37
C VAL A 36 9.45 -2.37 14.39
N PRO A 37 9.53 -1.09 14.80
CA PRO A 37 10.53 -0.65 15.76
C PRO A 37 10.48 -1.43 17.09
N GLU A 38 11.65 -1.69 17.69
CA GLU A 38 11.78 -2.43 18.96
C GLU A 38 11.05 -1.75 20.13
N GLN A 39 10.83 -0.43 20.05
CA GLN A 39 10.09 0.36 21.03
C GLN A 39 8.59 0.03 21.05
N VAL A 40 8.06 -0.59 19.99
CA VAL A 40 6.66 -0.98 19.90
C VAL A 40 6.44 -2.29 20.65
N HIS A 41 5.55 -2.25 21.63
CA HIS A 41 5.18 -3.45 22.36
C HIS A 41 4.16 -4.29 21.57
N HIS A 42 4.56 -5.47 21.13
CA HIS A 42 3.68 -6.40 20.41
C HIS A 42 2.75 -7.12 21.40
N LEU A 43 1.45 -6.91 21.23
CA LEU A 43 0.45 -7.72 21.92
C LEU A 43 0.27 -9.07 21.19
N PRO A 44 -0.10 -10.14 21.91
CA PRO A 44 -0.47 -11.39 21.25
C PRO A 44 -1.56 -11.17 20.21
N SER A 45 -1.38 -11.70 19.01
CA SER A 45 -2.36 -11.55 17.91
C SER A 45 -3.74 -12.10 18.32
N LEU A 46 -4.80 -11.53 17.75
CA LEU A 46 -6.18 -11.92 18.05
C LEU A 46 -6.48 -13.36 17.61
N PHE A 47 -5.82 -13.79 16.51
CA PHE A 47 -5.90 -15.13 15.96
C PHE A 47 -4.49 -15.64 15.64
N PRO A 48 -4.22 -16.95 15.78
CA PRO A 48 -2.99 -17.56 15.29
C PRO A 48 -2.78 -17.32 13.80
N GLY A 49 -1.54 -17.26 13.31
CA GLY A 49 -1.22 -17.00 11.89
C GLY A 49 -1.95 -17.98 10.95
N GLU A 50 -2.06 -19.24 11.36
CA GLU A 50 -2.76 -20.30 10.61
C GLU A 50 -4.24 -20.00 10.34
N TYR A 51 -4.86 -19.11 11.11
CA TYR A 51 -6.26 -18.72 10.92
C TYR A 51 -6.55 -18.17 9.52
N ARG A 52 -5.59 -17.51 8.88
CA ARG A 52 -5.74 -16.93 7.54
C ARG A 52 -5.49 -17.90 6.40
N LYS A 53 -4.87 -19.05 6.66
CA LYS A 53 -4.64 -20.09 5.64
C LYS A 53 -5.94 -20.61 5.05
N ASN A 54 -5.84 -21.33 3.92
CA ASN A 54 -6.99 -22.04 3.36
C ASN A 54 -7.65 -22.91 4.44
N ILE A 55 -8.99 -22.95 4.48
CA ILE A 55 -9.72 -23.67 5.53
C ILE A 55 -9.31 -25.14 5.66
N ARG A 56 -8.99 -25.79 4.52
CA ARG A 56 -8.54 -27.19 4.52
C ARG A 56 -7.21 -27.40 5.25
N GLU A 57 -6.36 -26.38 5.24
CA GLU A 57 -5.06 -26.36 5.93
C GLU A 57 -5.21 -25.86 7.37
N ALA A 58 -5.98 -24.79 7.56
CA ALA A 58 -6.15 -24.11 8.84
C ALA A 58 -6.77 -25.03 9.91
N LEU A 59 -7.86 -25.73 9.58
CA LEU A 59 -8.62 -26.52 10.56
C LEU A 59 -7.78 -27.60 11.25
N PRO A 60 -7.07 -28.51 10.54
CA PRO A 60 -6.29 -29.55 11.20
C PRO A 60 -5.14 -28.98 12.03
N ILE A 61 -4.53 -27.86 11.59
CA ILE A 61 -3.43 -27.23 12.33
C ILE A 61 -3.96 -26.62 13.64
N LEU A 62 -5.05 -25.82 13.57
CA LEU A 62 -5.65 -25.18 14.74
C LEU A 62 -6.11 -26.22 15.79
N LEU A 63 -6.68 -27.35 15.34
CA LEU A 63 -7.08 -28.42 16.25
C LEU A 63 -5.88 -29.10 16.92
N ARG A 64 -4.79 -29.34 16.16
CA ARG A 64 -3.56 -29.95 16.71
C ARG A 64 -2.86 -29.01 17.70
N GLN A 65 -2.96 -27.70 17.50
CA GLN A 65 -2.40 -26.66 18.38
C GLN A 65 -3.27 -26.41 19.62
N GLY A 66 -4.41 -27.11 19.79
CA GLY A 66 -5.29 -26.94 20.94
C GLY A 66 -6.20 -25.73 20.87
N HIS A 67 -6.51 -25.22 19.66
CA HIS A 67 -7.40 -24.08 19.43
C HIS A 67 -8.79 -24.47 18.84
N PRO A 68 -9.59 -25.36 19.47
CA PRO A 68 -10.84 -25.85 18.87
C PRO A 68 -11.89 -24.75 18.68
N LEU A 69 -11.95 -23.76 19.57
CA LEU A 69 -12.88 -22.62 19.44
C LEU A 69 -12.49 -21.72 18.27
N ILE A 70 -11.20 -21.51 18.02
CA ILE A 70 -10.72 -20.74 16.88
C ILE A 70 -10.96 -21.50 15.56
N ALA A 71 -10.81 -22.83 15.57
CA ALA A 71 -11.15 -23.68 14.43
C ALA A 71 -12.65 -23.59 14.09
N LEU A 72 -13.52 -23.61 15.11
CA LEU A 72 -14.96 -23.40 14.94
C LEU A 72 -15.25 -22.00 14.38
N CYS A 73 -14.62 -20.95 14.91
CA CYS A 73 -14.75 -19.60 14.40
C CYS A 73 -14.38 -19.56 12.90
N ARG A 74 -13.24 -20.13 12.52
CA ARG A 74 -12.75 -20.18 11.13
C ARG A 74 -13.74 -20.88 10.19
N LEU A 75 -14.36 -21.97 10.66
CA LEU A 75 -15.39 -22.68 9.91
C LEU A 75 -16.61 -21.80 9.66
N LEU A 76 -17.16 -21.20 10.71
CA LEU A 76 -18.33 -20.32 10.64
C LEU A 76 -18.08 -19.11 9.73
N VAL A 77 -16.90 -18.47 9.85
CA VAL A 77 -16.48 -17.33 9.02
C VAL A 77 -16.37 -17.73 7.55
N THR A 78 -15.88 -18.94 7.27
CA THR A 78 -15.79 -19.43 5.88
C THR A 78 -17.16 -19.57 5.23
N PHE A 79 -18.14 -20.10 5.96
CA PHE A 79 -19.52 -20.17 5.45
C PHE A 79 -20.14 -18.78 5.26
N ALA A 80 -19.96 -17.88 6.23
CA ALA A 80 -20.45 -16.50 6.12
C ALA A 80 -19.82 -15.73 4.96
N GLY A 81 -18.54 -15.99 4.63
CA GLY A 81 -17.81 -15.35 3.54
C GLY A 81 -18.21 -15.85 2.14
N LYS A 82 -18.82 -17.02 2.02
CA LYS A 82 -19.28 -17.59 0.74
C LYS A 82 -20.60 -16.99 0.24
N THR A 83 -21.33 -16.29 1.08
CA THR A 83 -22.61 -15.65 0.68
C THR A 83 -22.32 -14.47 -0.21
N ARG A 84 -23.16 -14.26 -1.25
CA ARG A 84 -23.06 -13.12 -2.19
C ARG A 84 -23.19 -11.80 -1.42
N GLY A 85 -22.50 -10.78 -1.87
CA GLY A 85 -22.50 -9.43 -1.31
C GLY A 85 -21.17 -8.70 -1.58
N GLU A 86 -21.21 -7.40 -1.42
CA GLU A 86 -20.04 -6.55 -1.54
C GLU A 86 -19.02 -6.78 -0.39
N MET A 87 -17.85 -6.16 -0.51
CA MET A 87 -16.78 -6.33 0.47
C MET A 87 -17.23 -5.96 1.89
N GLY A 88 -17.95 -4.83 2.05
CA GLY A 88 -18.44 -4.35 3.34
C GLY A 88 -19.39 -5.35 4.03
N ASP A 89 -20.35 -5.92 3.28
CA ASP A 89 -21.27 -6.92 3.81
C ASP A 89 -20.52 -8.15 4.33
N ARG A 90 -19.49 -8.58 3.58
CA ARG A 90 -18.67 -9.73 3.94
C ARG A 90 -17.87 -9.48 5.20
N LEU A 91 -17.16 -8.35 5.27
CA LEU A 91 -16.38 -7.96 6.46
C LEU A 91 -17.25 -7.87 7.70
N TYR A 92 -18.45 -7.30 7.57
CA TYR A 92 -19.39 -7.17 8.68
C TYR A 92 -19.92 -8.53 9.15
N ARG A 93 -20.31 -9.43 8.22
CA ARG A 93 -20.75 -10.79 8.58
C ARG A 93 -19.66 -11.59 9.30
N MET A 94 -18.41 -11.48 8.83
CA MET A 94 -17.26 -12.11 9.48
C MET A 94 -17.09 -11.57 10.90
N TRP A 95 -17.10 -10.23 11.07
CA TRP A 95 -16.98 -9.62 12.38
C TRP A 95 -18.09 -10.02 13.36
N ARG A 96 -19.32 -10.18 12.90
CA ARG A 96 -20.43 -10.65 13.75
C ARG A 96 -20.13 -12.00 14.43
N ILE A 97 -19.31 -12.83 13.82
CA ILE A 97 -18.85 -14.11 14.35
C ILE A 97 -17.59 -13.90 15.20
N GLU A 98 -16.55 -13.32 14.62
CA GLU A 98 -15.23 -13.18 15.21
C GLU A 98 -15.23 -12.43 16.54
N LYS A 99 -16.08 -11.41 16.69
CA LYS A 99 -16.21 -10.63 17.94
C LYS A 99 -16.50 -11.48 19.19
N HIS A 100 -17.03 -12.69 19.05
CA HIS A 100 -17.30 -13.60 20.16
C HIS A 100 -16.08 -14.44 20.53
N PHE A 101 -15.07 -14.52 19.68
CA PHE A 101 -13.86 -15.31 19.86
C PHE A 101 -12.63 -14.46 20.20
N VAL A 102 -12.68 -13.15 19.92
CA VAL A 102 -11.59 -12.24 20.25
C VAL A 102 -11.76 -11.61 21.62
N ARG A 103 -10.64 -11.48 22.34
CA ARG A 103 -10.61 -10.90 23.68
C ARG A 103 -10.38 -9.37 23.60
N ALA A 104 -10.93 -8.66 24.56
CA ALA A 104 -10.60 -7.26 24.78
C ALA A 104 -9.23 -7.15 25.49
N PRO A 105 -8.42 -6.13 25.18
CA PRO A 105 -7.25 -5.81 25.99
C PRO A 105 -7.66 -5.54 27.44
N LYS A 106 -6.80 -5.92 28.40
CA LYS A 106 -7.03 -5.65 29.83
C LYS A 106 -6.70 -4.20 30.18
N LYS A 107 -5.73 -3.63 29.50
CA LYS A 107 -5.24 -2.24 29.66
C LYS A 107 -6.29 -1.25 29.15
N GLU A 108 -6.37 -0.10 29.76
CA GLU A 108 -7.07 1.07 29.25
C GLU A 108 -6.07 1.99 28.57
N TYR A 109 -6.47 2.59 27.45
CA TYR A 109 -5.59 3.40 26.61
C TYR A 109 -6.05 4.87 26.58
N ASP A 110 -5.12 5.79 26.45
CA ASP A 110 -5.48 7.19 26.16
C ASP A 110 -6.06 7.31 24.74
N ALA A 111 -5.51 6.59 23.77
CA ALA A 111 -6.06 6.52 22.43
C ALA A 111 -5.94 5.12 21.82
N VAL A 112 -6.84 4.78 20.92
CA VAL A 112 -6.72 3.62 20.02
C VAL A 112 -6.83 4.08 18.57
N VAL A 113 -5.92 3.59 17.74
CA VAL A 113 -5.90 3.84 16.29
C VAL A 113 -6.20 2.53 15.56
N ALA A 114 -7.32 2.47 14.89
CA ALA A 114 -7.64 1.38 13.96
C ALA A 114 -7.11 1.75 12.57
N PHE A 115 -5.94 1.23 12.22
CA PHE A 115 -5.17 1.64 11.03
C PHE A 115 -5.65 0.98 9.73
N MET A 116 -6.86 0.49 9.68
CA MET A 116 -7.48 -0.10 8.47
C MET A 116 -9.00 -0.10 8.63
N GLU A 117 -9.70 -0.05 7.51
CA GLU A 117 -11.16 -0.17 7.44
C GLU A 117 -11.69 -1.53 7.91
N GLY A 118 -12.97 -1.59 8.24
CA GLY A 118 -13.70 -2.81 8.58
C GLY A 118 -13.38 -3.35 9.97
N GLN A 119 -12.88 -4.58 10.04
CA GLN A 119 -12.68 -5.31 11.31
C GLN A 119 -11.82 -4.58 12.35
N PRO A 120 -10.69 -3.91 12.01
CA PRO A 120 -9.93 -3.11 12.97
C PRO A 120 -10.76 -2.00 13.61
N ILE A 121 -11.55 -1.26 12.82
CA ILE A 121 -12.47 -0.24 13.35
C ILE A 121 -13.52 -0.88 14.27
N TYR A 122 -14.12 -1.99 13.84
CA TYR A 122 -15.13 -2.67 14.65
C TYR A 122 -14.57 -3.18 15.98
N TYR A 123 -13.34 -3.70 15.98
CA TYR A 123 -12.63 -4.15 17.17
C TYR A 123 -12.31 -2.98 18.11
N ALA A 124 -11.69 -1.93 17.61
CA ALA A 124 -11.34 -0.74 18.36
C ALA A 124 -12.58 -0.13 19.07
N VAL A 125 -13.69 -0.02 18.33
CA VAL A 125 -14.93 0.54 18.86
C VAL A 125 -15.60 -0.39 19.87
N SER A 126 -15.60 -1.71 19.65
CA SER A 126 -16.41 -2.66 20.42
C SER A 126 -15.67 -3.29 21.60
N LYS A 127 -14.35 -3.41 21.52
CA LYS A 127 -13.53 -4.21 22.44
C LYS A 127 -12.49 -3.42 23.21
N VAL A 128 -11.96 -2.33 22.63
CA VAL A 128 -10.91 -1.55 23.26
C VAL A 128 -11.49 -0.45 24.12
N ARG A 129 -11.04 -0.37 25.38
CA ARG A 129 -11.32 0.76 26.27
C ARG A 129 -10.26 1.82 26.02
N ALA A 130 -10.67 2.95 25.47
CA ALA A 130 -9.81 4.08 25.20
C ALA A 130 -10.60 5.39 25.35
N LYS A 131 -9.90 6.45 25.79
CA LYS A 131 -10.48 7.80 25.90
C LYS A 131 -10.78 8.39 24.52
N ARG A 132 -9.94 8.07 23.52
CA ARG A 132 -10.09 8.50 22.14
C ARG A 132 -10.02 7.32 21.18
N LYS A 133 -10.86 7.33 20.16
CA LYS A 133 -10.96 6.27 19.16
C LYS A 133 -10.84 6.88 17.77
N ILE A 134 -9.77 6.54 17.07
CA ILE A 134 -9.43 7.04 15.74
C ILE A 134 -9.46 5.86 14.75
N GLY A 135 -10.15 6.04 13.63
CA GLY A 135 -10.17 5.06 12.53
C GLY A 135 -9.43 5.58 11.30
N PHE A 136 -8.90 4.66 10.49
CA PHE A 136 -8.34 4.97 9.17
C PHE A 136 -9.06 4.18 8.08
N ILE A 137 -9.25 4.83 6.93
CA ILE A 137 -9.72 4.22 5.68
C ILE A 137 -8.75 4.65 4.58
N HIS A 138 -8.08 3.67 3.98
CA HIS A 138 -6.97 3.90 3.05
C HIS A 138 -7.37 3.97 1.57
N GLY A 139 -8.64 4.10 1.26
CA GLY A 139 -9.12 4.17 -0.12
C GLY A 139 -10.47 4.89 -0.26
N ASP A 140 -10.94 5.00 -1.49
CA ASP A 140 -12.28 5.51 -1.77
C ASP A 140 -13.34 4.57 -1.19
N TYR A 141 -14.12 5.07 -0.23
CA TYR A 141 -15.09 4.29 0.52
C TYR A 141 -16.12 3.59 -0.38
N GLY A 142 -16.62 4.30 -1.39
CA GLY A 142 -17.60 3.78 -2.33
C GLY A 142 -16.99 2.76 -3.31
N ALA A 143 -15.82 3.09 -3.86
CA ALA A 143 -15.13 2.22 -4.81
C ALA A 143 -14.64 0.90 -4.17
N MET A 144 -14.43 0.88 -2.86
CA MET A 144 -14.08 -0.33 -2.10
C MET A 144 -15.26 -1.26 -1.84
N GLY A 145 -16.48 -0.86 -2.16
CA GLY A 145 -17.68 -1.65 -1.87
C GLY A 145 -17.94 -1.82 -0.37
N LEU A 146 -17.60 -0.80 0.43
CA LEU A 146 -17.92 -0.74 1.86
C LEU A 146 -19.39 -0.34 2.05
N ASN A 147 -20.00 -0.73 3.17
CA ASN A 147 -21.44 -0.53 3.41
C ASN A 147 -21.66 0.48 4.55
N ALA A 148 -22.08 1.71 4.17
CA ALA A 148 -22.26 2.81 5.10
C ALA A 148 -23.36 2.55 6.15
N ASP A 149 -24.42 1.82 5.83
CA ASP A 149 -25.50 1.53 6.79
C ASP A 149 -25.02 0.58 7.89
N LEU A 150 -24.13 -0.37 7.55
CA LEU A 150 -23.52 -1.28 8.51
C LEU A 150 -22.45 -0.60 9.34
N ASP A 151 -21.67 0.30 8.73
CA ASP A 151 -20.54 0.95 9.36
C ASP A 151 -20.93 2.16 10.21
N ARG A 152 -22.06 2.82 9.91
CA ARG A 152 -22.53 4.05 10.56
C ARG A 152 -22.48 4.00 12.08
N ARG A 153 -22.88 2.90 12.69
CA ARG A 153 -22.86 2.75 14.15
C ARG A 153 -21.46 2.69 14.74
N TYR A 154 -20.46 2.26 13.98
CA TYR A 154 -19.06 2.25 14.41
C TYR A 154 -18.44 3.62 14.18
N VAL A 155 -18.64 4.19 12.99
CA VAL A 155 -18.17 5.55 12.64
C VAL A 155 -18.74 6.58 13.61
N ALA A 156 -20.00 6.46 14.03
CA ALA A 156 -20.61 7.37 15.01
C ALA A 156 -19.89 7.40 16.38
N ARG A 157 -19.21 6.31 16.74
CA ARG A 157 -18.49 6.14 18.02
C ARG A 157 -16.99 6.42 17.93
N LEU A 158 -16.48 6.78 16.77
CA LEU A 158 -15.13 7.31 16.60
C LEU A 158 -15.10 8.80 16.94
N ASP A 159 -14.01 9.26 17.53
CA ASP A 159 -13.72 10.68 17.72
C ASP A 159 -13.19 11.31 16.43
N ALA A 160 -12.43 10.55 15.63
CA ALA A 160 -11.94 10.95 14.32
C ALA A 160 -11.91 9.76 13.36
N LEU A 161 -12.15 10.04 12.07
CA LEU A 161 -11.98 9.10 10.98
C LEU A 161 -11.04 9.72 9.94
N CYS A 162 -9.87 9.12 9.78
CA CYS A 162 -8.82 9.60 8.91
C CYS A 162 -8.85 8.88 7.57
N THR A 163 -8.43 9.57 6.53
CA THR A 163 -8.20 9.01 5.20
C THR A 163 -6.95 9.63 4.57
N VAL A 164 -6.55 9.14 3.40
CA VAL A 164 -5.23 9.40 2.82
C VAL A 164 -5.23 10.39 1.66
N SER A 165 -6.37 10.97 1.33
CA SER A 165 -6.49 12.02 0.29
C SER A 165 -7.79 12.81 0.43
N GLU A 166 -7.83 14.01 -0.16
CA GLU A 166 -9.07 14.84 -0.19
C GLU A 166 -10.18 14.16 -0.99
N SER A 167 -9.87 13.44 -2.05
CA SER A 167 -10.88 12.67 -2.81
C SER A 167 -11.49 11.56 -1.95
N CYS A 168 -10.70 10.85 -1.16
CA CYS A 168 -11.19 9.86 -0.22
C CYS A 168 -12.03 10.52 0.90
N ARG A 169 -11.65 11.71 1.38
CA ARG A 169 -12.43 12.47 2.34
C ARG A 169 -13.79 12.87 1.77
N ALA A 170 -13.83 13.34 0.53
CA ALA A 170 -15.09 13.65 -0.15
C ALA A 170 -15.99 12.42 -0.28
N ALA A 171 -15.43 11.25 -0.57
CA ALA A 171 -16.16 9.98 -0.58
C ALA A 171 -16.73 9.61 0.79
N LEU A 172 -16.00 9.87 1.88
CA LEU A 172 -16.50 9.69 3.26
C LEU A 172 -17.65 10.64 3.58
N CYS A 173 -17.54 11.92 3.24
CA CYS A 173 -18.60 12.90 3.45
C CYS A 173 -19.89 12.50 2.71
N LYS A 174 -19.74 11.95 1.51
CA LYS A 174 -20.87 11.41 0.74
C LYS A 174 -21.49 10.17 1.40
N ALA A 175 -20.68 9.25 1.93
CA ALA A 175 -21.15 8.02 2.56
C ALA A 175 -21.77 8.27 3.95
N PHE A 176 -21.30 9.26 4.69
CA PHE A 176 -21.72 9.58 6.05
C PHE A 176 -22.06 11.07 6.20
N PRO A 177 -23.18 11.52 5.63
CA PRO A 177 -23.62 12.92 5.71
C PRO A 177 -23.69 13.41 7.16
N GLY A 178 -23.18 14.62 7.42
CA GLY A 178 -23.12 15.24 8.76
C GLY A 178 -21.94 14.80 9.62
N GLY A 179 -21.03 13.96 9.08
CA GLY A 179 -19.81 13.52 9.77
C GLY A 179 -18.57 14.38 9.50
N ASP A 180 -18.69 15.40 8.65
CA ASP A 180 -17.57 16.16 8.07
C ASP A 180 -16.56 16.69 9.10
N ALA A 181 -17.03 17.11 10.28
CA ALA A 181 -16.18 17.67 11.34
C ALA A 181 -15.18 16.67 11.94
N LYS A 182 -15.41 15.35 11.76
CA LYS A 182 -14.49 14.30 12.24
C LYS A 182 -13.74 13.58 11.12
N PHE A 183 -13.89 13.97 9.86
CA PHE A 183 -13.17 13.37 8.75
C PHE A 183 -11.95 14.21 8.41
N HIS A 184 -10.78 13.61 8.59
CA HIS A 184 -9.49 14.27 8.44
C HIS A 184 -8.64 13.60 7.38
N VAL A 185 -7.81 14.39 6.70
CA VAL A 185 -6.83 13.85 5.77
C VAL A 185 -5.47 13.81 6.45
N ILE A 186 -4.91 12.61 6.55
CA ILE A 186 -3.52 12.36 6.92
C ILE A 186 -2.92 11.56 5.77
N TYR A 187 -2.08 12.20 4.96
CA TYR A 187 -1.46 11.54 3.83
C TYR A 187 -0.55 10.38 4.29
N ASN A 188 -0.39 9.35 3.46
CA ASN A 188 0.61 8.33 3.74
C ASN A 188 1.99 8.98 3.86
N ILE A 189 2.68 8.68 4.94
CA ILE A 189 3.97 9.29 5.23
C ILE A 189 5.04 8.72 4.30
N ILE A 190 5.79 9.61 3.69
CA ILE A 190 6.96 9.31 2.87
C ILE A 190 8.16 9.88 3.59
N SER A 191 9.04 8.98 4.06
CA SER A 191 10.25 9.33 4.77
C SER A 191 11.49 8.97 3.97
N ALA A 192 12.26 9.98 3.56
CA ALA A 192 13.53 9.77 2.86
C ALA A 192 14.53 9.02 3.74
N ARG A 193 14.55 9.29 5.05
CA ARG A 193 15.42 8.60 6.01
C ARG A 193 15.10 7.10 6.04
N PHE A 194 13.84 6.75 6.23
CA PHE A 194 13.39 5.35 6.24
C PHE A 194 13.71 4.65 4.91
N MET A 195 13.38 5.29 3.78
CA MET A 195 13.61 4.70 2.46
C MET A 195 15.09 4.48 2.18
N ARG A 196 15.96 5.44 2.52
CA ARG A 196 17.42 5.31 2.35
C ARG A 196 17.99 4.18 3.21
N GLN A 197 17.60 4.10 4.47
CA GLN A 197 17.99 3.02 5.35
C GLN A 197 17.57 1.64 4.80
N MET A 198 16.34 1.53 4.33
CA MET A 198 15.82 0.31 3.73
C MET A 198 16.51 -0.04 2.41
N ALA A 199 16.99 0.96 1.67
CA ALA A 199 17.71 0.79 0.41
C ALA A 199 19.18 0.36 0.57
N GLU A 200 19.74 0.33 1.79
CA GLU A 200 21.11 -0.16 2.05
C GLU A 200 21.26 -1.66 1.80
N ALA A 201 20.17 -2.41 1.91
CA ALA A 201 20.16 -3.83 1.56
C ALA A 201 20.51 -4.05 0.08
N SER A 202 21.01 -5.22 -0.24
CA SER A 202 21.34 -5.60 -1.61
C SER A 202 20.07 -5.84 -2.44
N ALA A 203 20.05 -5.34 -3.68
CA ALA A 203 19.02 -5.65 -4.67
C ALA A 203 19.39 -6.95 -5.39
N ASP A 204 18.69 -8.04 -5.06
CA ASP A 204 18.83 -9.29 -5.79
C ASP A 204 17.82 -9.35 -6.95
N PHE A 205 18.27 -8.96 -8.14
CA PHE A 205 17.47 -9.05 -9.37
C PHE A 205 17.37 -10.49 -9.92
N GLY A 206 18.08 -11.44 -9.33
CA GLY A 206 18.10 -12.84 -9.76
C GLY A 206 18.89 -13.07 -11.06
N ASP A 207 19.72 -12.12 -11.46
CA ASP A 207 20.51 -12.20 -12.69
C ASP A 207 21.85 -11.44 -12.63
N SER A 208 22.70 -11.65 -13.64
CA SER A 208 23.98 -10.96 -13.81
C SER A 208 23.95 -9.84 -14.87
N PHE A 209 22.77 -9.31 -15.20
CA PHE A 209 22.64 -8.26 -16.22
C PHE A 209 23.27 -6.95 -15.78
N THR A 210 24.12 -6.39 -16.63
CA THR A 210 24.87 -5.14 -16.37
C THR A 210 24.36 -3.94 -17.17
N GLY A 211 23.39 -4.14 -18.06
CA GLY A 211 22.78 -3.06 -18.85
C GLY A 211 21.71 -2.29 -18.08
N PRO A 212 21.05 -1.34 -18.78
CA PRO A 212 20.02 -0.50 -18.18
C PRO A 212 18.85 -1.28 -17.58
N ARG A 213 18.45 -0.91 -16.37
CA ARG A 213 17.35 -1.51 -15.61
C ARG A 213 16.17 -0.54 -15.52
N ILE A 214 15.03 -0.97 -16.04
CA ILE A 214 13.74 -0.30 -15.85
C ILE A 214 13.03 -1.01 -14.70
N LEU A 215 12.41 -0.28 -13.80
CA LEU A 215 11.65 -0.82 -12.67
C LEU A 215 10.21 -0.34 -12.68
N THR A 216 9.29 -1.25 -12.43
CA THR A 216 7.89 -0.95 -12.08
C THR A 216 7.54 -1.64 -10.77
N ILE A 217 6.93 -0.91 -9.82
CA ILE A 217 6.41 -1.44 -8.57
C ILE A 217 4.90 -1.25 -8.58
N ALA A 218 4.15 -2.33 -8.82
CA ALA A 218 2.71 -2.22 -9.02
C ALA A 218 1.98 -3.53 -8.73
N ARG A 219 0.70 -3.42 -8.33
CA ARG A 219 -0.21 -4.57 -8.36
C ARG A 219 -0.44 -5.01 -9.79
N LEU A 220 -0.38 -6.32 -10.07
CA LEU A 220 -0.60 -6.87 -11.42
C LEU A 220 -2.10 -6.89 -11.74
N SER A 221 -2.62 -5.77 -12.23
CA SER A 221 -4.03 -5.54 -12.52
C SER A 221 -4.19 -4.63 -13.74
N HIS A 222 -5.34 -4.67 -14.39
CA HIS A 222 -5.69 -3.85 -15.56
C HIS A 222 -5.43 -2.35 -15.38
N GLN A 223 -5.69 -1.84 -14.16
CA GLN A 223 -5.42 -0.45 -13.80
C GLN A 223 -3.96 -0.06 -14.09
N LYS A 224 -3.01 -0.96 -13.85
CA LYS A 224 -1.56 -0.65 -13.92
C LYS A 224 -0.99 -0.74 -15.33
N GLY A 225 -1.78 -1.18 -16.32
CA GLY A 225 -1.42 -1.14 -17.74
C GLY A 225 -0.15 -1.91 -18.10
N LEU A 226 0.13 -3.01 -17.40
CA LEU A 226 1.34 -3.80 -17.64
C LEU A 226 1.32 -4.53 -18.99
N ASP A 227 0.15 -4.77 -19.56
CA ASP A 227 -0.03 -5.22 -20.92
C ASP A 227 0.52 -4.21 -21.94
N LEU A 228 0.30 -2.90 -21.72
CA LEU A 228 0.90 -1.82 -22.52
C LEU A 228 2.43 -1.80 -22.37
N ALA A 229 2.93 -2.01 -21.15
CA ALA A 229 4.36 -2.12 -20.86
C ALA A 229 5.01 -3.27 -21.62
N LEU A 230 4.37 -4.45 -21.69
CA LEU A 230 4.86 -5.60 -22.44
C LEU A 230 4.92 -5.32 -23.95
N LEU A 231 3.90 -4.67 -24.50
CA LEU A 231 3.91 -4.29 -25.92
C LEU A 231 4.99 -3.24 -26.20
N ALA A 232 5.18 -2.26 -25.32
CA ALA A 232 6.27 -1.28 -25.46
C ALA A 232 7.65 -1.96 -25.39
N ALA A 233 7.85 -2.90 -24.46
CA ALA A 233 9.08 -3.67 -24.34
C ALA A 233 9.38 -4.48 -25.62
N MET A 234 8.35 -5.06 -26.24
CA MET A 234 8.48 -5.78 -27.52
C MET A 234 8.91 -4.82 -28.64
N LEU A 235 8.33 -3.62 -28.71
CA LEU A 235 8.73 -2.62 -29.71
C LEU A 235 10.19 -2.19 -29.53
N MET A 236 10.61 -1.94 -28.28
CA MET A 236 11.98 -1.56 -27.97
C MET A 236 12.98 -2.69 -28.32
N LYS A 237 12.66 -3.93 -27.99
CA LYS A 237 13.47 -5.11 -28.35
C LYS A 237 13.61 -5.24 -29.86
N LYS A 238 12.52 -5.08 -30.63
CA LYS A 238 12.55 -5.08 -32.11
C LYS A 238 13.42 -3.97 -32.69
N ARG A 239 13.52 -2.82 -32.01
CA ARG A 239 14.39 -1.71 -32.38
C ARG A 239 15.86 -1.89 -31.95
N GLY A 240 16.20 -3.02 -31.33
CA GLY A 240 17.57 -3.38 -30.96
C GLY A 240 18.06 -2.82 -29.64
N TYR A 241 17.19 -2.29 -28.79
CA TYR A 241 17.58 -1.81 -27.45
C TYR A 241 17.88 -2.97 -26.51
N ALA A 242 19.00 -2.90 -25.82
CA ALA A 242 19.37 -3.83 -24.74
C ALA A 242 18.96 -3.21 -23.40
N PHE A 243 18.03 -3.83 -22.70
CA PHE A 243 17.54 -3.43 -21.37
C PHE A 243 16.90 -4.62 -20.67
N ARG A 244 16.69 -4.49 -19.35
CA ARG A 244 15.77 -5.36 -18.59
C ARG A 244 14.73 -4.53 -17.88
N TRP A 245 13.48 -5.00 -17.91
CA TRP A 245 12.37 -4.39 -17.22
C TRP A 245 11.92 -5.31 -16.09
N TYR A 246 12.16 -4.88 -14.86
CA TYR A 246 11.80 -5.63 -13.66
C TYR A 246 10.47 -5.14 -13.12
N ILE A 247 9.60 -6.08 -12.79
CA ILE A 247 8.26 -5.80 -12.26
C ILE A 247 8.15 -6.43 -10.88
N ILE A 248 7.98 -5.58 -9.85
CA ILE A 248 7.74 -5.99 -8.47
C ILE A 248 6.25 -5.88 -8.17
N GLY A 249 5.66 -6.97 -7.72
CA GLY A 249 4.27 -7.06 -7.29
C GLY A 249 3.62 -8.37 -7.70
N VAL A 250 2.39 -8.54 -7.22
CA VAL A 250 1.50 -9.67 -7.52
C VAL A 250 0.11 -9.14 -7.84
N GLY A 251 -0.73 -9.94 -8.46
CA GLY A 251 -2.10 -9.53 -8.74
C GLY A 251 -2.88 -10.51 -9.61
N PRO A 252 -4.17 -10.22 -9.86
CA PRO A 252 -5.05 -11.14 -10.57
C PRO A 252 -4.62 -11.42 -12.01
N GLU A 253 -3.90 -10.51 -12.67
CA GLU A 253 -3.46 -10.66 -14.05
C GLU A 253 -2.06 -11.30 -14.21
N GLU A 254 -1.46 -11.79 -13.10
CA GLU A 254 -0.09 -12.32 -13.12
C GLU A 254 0.12 -13.44 -14.13
N ALA A 255 -0.80 -14.41 -14.18
CA ALA A 255 -0.72 -15.55 -15.08
C ALA A 255 -0.80 -15.12 -16.55
N ASP A 256 -1.74 -14.21 -16.85
CA ASP A 256 -1.99 -13.71 -18.22
C ASP A 256 -0.81 -12.86 -18.71
N LEU A 257 -0.29 -11.97 -17.85
CA LEU A 257 0.87 -11.14 -18.17
C LEU A 257 2.14 -11.96 -18.41
N LYS A 258 2.39 -13.01 -17.62
CA LYS A 258 3.51 -13.91 -17.84
C LYS A 258 3.37 -14.71 -19.15
N LEU A 259 2.16 -15.14 -19.46
CA LEU A 259 1.89 -15.81 -20.75
C LEU A 259 2.12 -14.85 -21.92
N GLN A 260 1.57 -13.65 -21.87
CA GLN A 260 1.76 -12.60 -22.89
C GLN A 260 3.25 -12.26 -23.07
N ALA A 261 4.01 -12.10 -21.98
CA ALA A 261 5.45 -11.85 -22.07
C ALA A 261 6.18 -12.99 -22.81
N LYS A 262 5.80 -14.24 -22.55
CA LYS A 262 6.35 -15.40 -23.25
C LYS A 262 6.01 -15.42 -24.75
N GLU A 263 4.75 -15.16 -25.10
CA GLU A 263 4.27 -15.10 -26.49
C GLU A 263 4.94 -13.97 -27.29
N LEU A 264 5.22 -12.84 -26.64
CA LEU A 264 5.96 -11.71 -27.21
C LEU A 264 7.49 -11.94 -27.25
N GLY A 265 7.98 -13.08 -26.76
CA GLY A 265 9.41 -13.41 -26.73
C GLY A 265 10.21 -12.55 -25.74
N LEU A 266 9.59 -12.12 -24.62
CA LEU A 266 10.17 -11.20 -23.64
C LEU A 266 10.70 -11.88 -22.38
N SER A 267 10.76 -13.21 -22.32
CA SER A 267 11.08 -13.96 -21.09
C SER A 267 12.41 -13.58 -20.43
N GLU A 268 13.39 -13.09 -21.21
CA GLU A 268 14.67 -12.60 -20.68
C GLU A 268 14.75 -11.07 -20.56
N THR A 269 13.78 -10.35 -21.14
CA THR A 269 13.75 -8.89 -21.16
C THR A 269 12.87 -8.32 -20.06
N VAL A 270 11.73 -8.98 -19.78
CA VAL A 270 10.81 -8.60 -18.71
C VAL A 270 10.83 -9.66 -17.62
N VAL A 271 11.20 -9.25 -16.42
CA VAL A 271 11.40 -10.14 -15.26
C VAL A 271 10.37 -9.81 -14.17
N PHE A 272 9.49 -10.76 -13.90
CA PHE A 272 8.52 -10.64 -12.79
C PHE A 272 9.19 -11.14 -11.51
N LEU A 273 9.50 -10.22 -10.60
CA LEU A 273 10.17 -10.51 -9.34
C LEU A 273 9.21 -11.02 -8.24
N GLY A 274 7.89 -10.95 -8.48
CA GLY A 274 6.89 -11.26 -7.46
C GLY A 274 6.82 -10.17 -6.39
N GLU A 275 6.20 -10.48 -5.27
CA GLU A 275 6.11 -9.56 -4.15
C GLU A 275 7.47 -9.43 -3.44
N ARG A 276 7.87 -8.21 -3.12
CA ARG A 276 9.08 -7.91 -2.35
C ARG A 276 8.72 -7.09 -1.12
N GLY A 277 9.07 -7.58 0.06
CA GLY A 277 8.86 -6.87 1.33
C GLY A 277 9.65 -5.56 1.39
N ASN A 278 10.81 -5.49 0.73
CA ASN A 278 11.60 -4.26 0.62
C ASN A 278 11.92 -3.96 -0.85
N PRO A 279 11.20 -3.06 -1.51
CA PRO A 279 11.45 -2.69 -2.90
C PRO A 279 12.54 -1.62 -3.07
N TYR A 280 12.96 -0.95 -2.01
CA TYR A 280 13.85 0.21 -2.09
C TYR A 280 15.26 -0.08 -2.61
N PRO A 281 15.90 -1.24 -2.33
CA PRO A 281 17.16 -1.58 -2.97
C PRO A 281 17.06 -1.64 -4.50
N PHE A 282 15.95 -2.19 -5.02
CA PHE A 282 15.68 -2.26 -6.45
C PHE A 282 15.43 -0.86 -7.03
N LEU A 283 14.68 -0.02 -6.32
CA LEU A 283 14.43 1.36 -6.72
C LEU A 283 15.73 2.18 -6.73
N ARG A 284 16.63 1.97 -5.75
CA ARG A 284 17.96 2.60 -5.76
C ARG A 284 18.82 2.14 -6.93
N ALA A 285 18.70 0.88 -7.33
CA ALA A 285 19.56 0.26 -8.33
C ALA A 285 19.00 0.32 -9.77
N CYS A 286 17.78 0.80 -9.98
CA CYS A 286 17.24 0.99 -11.33
C CYS A 286 17.74 2.30 -11.96
N ASP A 287 17.79 2.33 -13.29
CA ASP A 287 18.12 3.52 -14.08
C ASP A 287 16.90 4.36 -14.37
N ILE A 288 15.73 3.72 -14.53
CA ILE A 288 14.46 4.36 -14.86
C ILE A 288 13.35 3.69 -14.05
N TYR A 289 12.51 4.50 -13.42
CA TYR A 289 11.24 4.06 -12.89
C TYR A 289 10.13 4.32 -13.92
N ALA A 290 9.37 3.30 -14.27
CA ALA A 290 8.29 3.42 -15.24
C ALA A 290 6.95 2.97 -14.64
N GLN A 291 5.90 3.78 -14.81
CA GLN A 291 4.54 3.42 -14.42
C GLN A 291 3.57 3.67 -15.59
N THR A 292 3.00 2.60 -16.10
CA THR A 292 2.17 2.57 -17.31
C THR A 292 0.68 2.51 -16.98
N SER A 293 0.29 3.07 -15.84
CA SER A 293 -1.08 2.99 -15.32
C SER A 293 -2.11 3.63 -16.27
N ARG A 294 -3.30 3.07 -16.30
CA ARG A 294 -4.46 3.64 -17.01
C ARG A 294 -5.14 4.74 -16.20
N PHE A 295 -5.14 4.58 -14.90
CA PHE A 295 -5.66 5.58 -13.96
C PHE A 295 -5.05 5.41 -12.58
N GLU A 296 -4.86 6.53 -11.88
CA GLU A 296 -4.38 6.60 -10.48
C GLU A 296 -5.14 7.72 -9.75
N GLY A 297 -5.22 7.62 -8.43
CA GLY A 297 -5.51 8.77 -7.59
C GLY A 297 -4.21 9.55 -7.32
N LYS A 298 -3.34 8.99 -6.47
CA LYS A 298 -1.95 9.41 -6.28
C LYS A 298 -1.11 8.16 -6.09
N SER A 299 -0.08 7.99 -6.91
CA SER A 299 0.78 6.79 -6.84
C SER A 299 1.90 6.97 -5.82
N ILE A 300 1.83 6.22 -4.70
CA ILE A 300 2.90 6.21 -3.69
C ILE A 300 4.23 5.74 -4.30
N ALA A 301 4.21 4.79 -5.22
CA ALA A 301 5.43 4.29 -5.85
C ALA A 301 6.12 5.33 -6.75
N VAL A 302 5.35 6.26 -7.33
CA VAL A 302 5.90 7.44 -8.04
C VAL A 302 6.52 8.40 -7.04
N ASP A 303 5.83 8.73 -5.94
CA ASP A 303 6.37 9.59 -4.89
C ASP A 303 7.69 9.00 -4.33
N GLU A 304 7.76 7.68 -4.15
CA GLU A 304 8.98 6.99 -3.73
C GLU A 304 10.10 7.07 -4.75
N ALA A 305 9.78 6.96 -6.04
CA ALA A 305 10.75 7.16 -7.11
C ALA A 305 11.29 8.59 -7.16
N MET A 306 10.44 9.59 -6.86
CA MET A 306 10.84 10.99 -6.73
C MET A 306 11.81 11.19 -5.56
N VAL A 307 11.49 10.67 -4.37
CA VAL A 307 12.37 10.74 -3.19
C VAL A 307 13.71 10.04 -3.41
N MET A 308 13.72 8.95 -4.18
CA MET A 308 14.94 8.23 -4.56
C MET A 308 15.63 8.83 -5.78
N ALA A 309 15.13 9.95 -6.29
CA ALA A 309 15.64 10.70 -7.43
C ALA A 309 15.89 9.82 -8.67
N ARG A 310 14.96 8.90 -8.95
CA ARG A 310 15.04 8.07 -10.17
C ARG A 310 14.38 8.77 -11.33
N PRO A 311 14.99 8.80 -12.53
CA PRO A 311 14.30 9.25 -13.74
C PRO A 311 12.96 8.52 -13.92
N ILE A 312 11.87 9.28 -14.10
CA ILE A 312 10.50 8.74 -14.09
C ILE A 312 9.89 8.82 -15.48
N LEU A 313 9.18 7.77 -15.88
CA LEU A 313 8.27 7.78 -17.01
C LEU A 313 6.87 7.40 -16.53
N LEU A 314 5.88 8.23 -16.79
CA LEU A 314 4.46 7.96 -16.55
C LEU A 314 3.69 7.98 -17.87
N THR A 315 2.64 7.17 -17.97
CA THR A 315 1.57 7.41 -18.96
C THR A 315 0.74 8.63 -18.55
N ASP A 316 0.04 9.24 -19.49
CA ASP A 316 -0.78 10.45 -19.34
C ASP A 316 -2.13 10.19 -18.66
N PHE A 317 -2.13 9.42 -17.54
CA PHE A 317 -3.33 9.32 -16.72
C PHE A 317 -3.66 10.65 -16.05
N SER A 318 -4.94 10.87 -15.72
CA SER A 318 -5.50 12.18 -15.36
C SER A 318 -4.78 12.96 -14.25
N THR A 319 -4.09 12.26 -13.35
CA THR A 319 -3.34 12.85 -12.21
C THR A 319 -1.83 12.78 -12.39
N ALA A 320 -1.31 12.39 -13.55
CA ALA A 320 0.13 12.25 -13.78
C ALA A 320 0.87 13.58 -13.60
N ALA A 321 0.28 14.69 -14.12
CA ALA A 321 0.83 16.03 -14.01
C ALA A 321 0.76 16.62 -12.58
N ASP A 322 -0.01 16.02 -11.67
CA ASP A 322 -0.03 16.41 -10.26
C ASP A 322 1.20 15.88 -9.50
N GLN A 323 1.89 14.87 -10.07
CA GLN A 323 3.05 14.24 -9.43
C GLN A 323 4.37 14.66 -10.06
N ILE A 324 4.46 14.74 -11.39
CA ILE A 324 5.68 15.16 -12.08
C ILE A 324 5.43 16.25 -13.11
N ASP A 325 6.41 17.13 -13.26
CA ASP A 325 6.50 18.12 -14.34
C ASP A 325 7.18 17.47 -15.54
N SER A 326 6.42 17.17 -16.59
CA SER A 326 6.97 16.56 -17.80
C SER A 326 8.11 17.43 -18.40
N GLU A 327 9.19 16.80 -18.86
CA GLU A 327 10.41 17.40 -19.40
C GLU A 327 11.30 18.14 -18.36
N LYS A 328 10.87 18.24 -17.08
CA LYS A 328 11.67 18.86 -16.01
C LYS A 328 12.23 17.83 -15.03
N ASN A 329 11.38 16.95 -14.50
CA ASN A 329 11.76 15.94 -13.52
C ASN A 329 11.31 14.51 -13.89
N GLY A 330 10.74 14.32 -15.08
CA GLY A 330 10.32 13.06 -15.65
C GLY A 330 9.69 13.22 -17.02
N LEU A 331 9.14 12.15 -17.58
CA LEU A 331 8.38 12.15 -18.82
C LEU A 331 6.96 11.69 -18.60
N ILE A 332 5.98 12.43 -19.10
CA ILE A 332 4.60 11.99 -19.29
C ILE A 332 4.41 11.70 -20.77
N VAL A 333 4.01 10.48 -21.10
CA VAL A 333 3.92 9.99 -22.47
C VAL A 333 2.50 9.49 -22.78
N PRO A 334 2.07 9.47 -24.05
CA PRO A 334 0.79 8.90 -24.44
C PRO A 334 0.62 7.47 -23.90
N MET A 335 -0.59 7.14 -23.44
CA MET A 335 -0.96 5.83 -22.88
C MET A 335 -1.13 4.78 -24.00
N THR A 336 -0.07 4.65 -24.80
CA THR A 336 0.03 3.68 -25.89
C THR A 336 1.36 2.95 -25.82
N PRO A 337 1.45 1.73 -26.36
CA PRO A 337 2.73 1.01 -26.45
C PRO A 337 3.83 1.81 -27.14
N GLU A 338 3.48 2.55 -28.20
CA GLU A 338 4.39 3.40 -28.98
C GLU A 338 4.90 4.58 -28.14
N GLY A 339 4.00 5.31 -27.47
CA GLY A 339 4.35 6.44 -26.62
C GLY A 339 5.25 6.02 -25.45
N ILE A 340 4.96 4.90 -24.81
CA ILE A 340 5.80 4.33 -23.75
C ILE A 340 7.16 3.94 -24.30
N ALA A 341 7.21 3.23 -25.44
CA ALA A 341 8.46 2.82 -26.07
C ALA A 341 9.33 4.02 -26.47
N GLU A 342 8.76 5.06 -27.06
CA GLU A 342 9.48 6.28 -27.45
C GLU A 342 10.04 7.04 -26.24
N GLY A 343 9.25 7.17 -25.17
CA GLY A 343 9.70 7.81 -23.93
C GLY A 343 10.86 7.03 -23.27
N LEU A 344 10.73 5.71 -23.15
CA LEU A 344 11.80 4.86 -22.61
C LEU A 344 13.05 4.89 -23.50
N GLN A 345 12.88 4.87 -24.81
CA GLN A 345 13.95 4.99 -25.79
C GLN A 345 14.76 6.27 -25.61
N ARG A 346 14.06 7.41 -25.44
CA ARG A 346 14.67 8.70 -25.11
C ARG A 346 15.49 8.62 -23.81
N LEU A 347 14.89 8.10 -22.75
CA LEU A 347 15.57 7.95 -21.45
C LEU A 347 16.77 7.01 -21.53
N LEU A 348 16.72 5.92 -22.32
CA LEU A 348 17.84 5.00 -22.44
C LEU A 348 18.99 5.59 -23.27
N SER A 349 18.69 6.35 -24.32
CA SER A 349 19.69 6.89 -25.25
C SER A 349 20.33 8.19 -24.77
N ASP A 350 19.63 8.97 -23.93
CA ASP A 350 20.07 10.28 -23.47
C ASP A 350 20.43 10.25 -21.96
N GLY A 351 21.72 10.04 -21.70
CA GLY A 351 22.27 10.05 -20.34
C GLY A 351 22.14 11.43 -19.66
N ALA A 352 22.36 12.51 -20.44
CA ALA A 352 22.27 13.87 -19.91
C ALA A 352 20.83 14.22 -19.50
N LEU A 353 19.83 13.72 -20.22
CA LEU A 353 18.44 13.86 -19.84
C LEU A 353 18.15 13.17 -18.48
N ARG A 354 18.63 11.93 -18.29
CA ARG A 354 18.48 11.23 -17.02
C ARG A 354 19.16 11.97 -15.87
N GLU A 355 20.39 12.45 -16.07
CA GLU A 355 21.12 13.23 -15.06
C GLU A 355 20.38 14.52 -14.71
N ARG A 356 19.83 15.23 -15.68
CA ARG A 356 19.02 16.42 -15.46
C ARG A 356 17.77 16.12 -14.62
N PHE A 357 17.05 15.05 -14.91
CA PHE A 357 15.88 14.66 -14.11
C PHE A 357 16.28 14.24 -12.70
N THR A 358 17.35 13.46 -12.55
CA THR A 358 17.89 13.10 -11.24
C THR A 358 18.27 14.34 -10.41
N ALA A 359 18.95 15.30 -11.03
CA ALA A 359 19.32 16.55 -10.36
C ALA A 359 18.09 17.38 -9.95
N ALA A 360 17.09 17.51 -10.84
CA ALA A 360 15.85 18.22 -10.53
C ALA A 360 15.08 17.56 -9.37
N LEU A 361 14.99 16.23 -9.36
CA LEU A 361 14.36 15.49 -8.28
C LEU A 361 15.13 15.59 -6.96
N SER A 362 16.46 15.55 -7.00
CA SER A 362 17.32 15.68 -5.82
C SER A 362 17.28 17.07 -5.18
N ALA A 363 16.92 18.09 -5.94
CA ALA A 363 16.85 19.48 -5.46
C ALA A 363 15.55 19.80 -4.68
N CYS A 364 14.56 18.90 -4.72
CA CYS A 364 13.27 19.08 -4.05
C CYS A 364 13.11 18.10 -2.89
N ASP A 365 12.40 18.55 -1.86
CA ASP A 365 11.94 17.67 -0.79
C ASP A 365 10.53 17.16 -1.12
N TYR A 366 10.41 15.86 -1.38
CA TYR A 366 9.15 15.17 -1.63
C TYR A 366 8.65 14.39 -0.42
N THR A 367 9.27 14.60 0.75
CA THR A 367 8.82 13.98 2.00
C THR A 367 7.67 14.74 2.63
N ASN A 368 6.95 14.07 3.50
CA ASN A 368 5.85 14.66 4.25
C ASN A 368 5.81 14.13 5.70
N GLU A 369 6.99 13.96 6.30
CA GLU A 369 7.11 13.41 7.66
C GLU A 369 6.29 14.22 8.69
N GLY A 370 6.08 15.52 8.45
CA GLY A 370 5.23 16.38 9.28
C GLY A 370 3.76 15.96 9.37
N GLU A 371 3.29 15.07 8.48
CA GLU A 371 1.92 14.52 8.57
C GLU A 371 1.67 13.79 9.90
N ILE A 372 2.72 13.30 10.57
CA ILE A 372 2.60 12.64 11.88
C ILE A 372 2.04 13.58 12.95
N GLU A 373 2.33 14.88 12.87
CA GLU A 373 1.83 15.86 13.82
C GLU A 373 0.30 15.98 13.82
N LYS A 374 -0.31 15.73 12.65
CA LYS A 374 -1.76 15.65 12.53
C LYS A 374 -2.34 14.48 13.33
N LEU A 375 -1.66 13.34 13.32
CA LEU A 375 -2.05 12.19 14.13
C LEU A 375 -1.87 12.51 15.63
N TYR A 376 -0.74 13.11 16.03
CA TYR A 376 -0.51 13.51 17.42
C TYR A 376 -1.58 14.47 17.94
N ALA A 377 -2.01 15.44 17.13
CA ALA A 377 -3.11 16.32 17.50
C ALA A 377 -4.40 15.55 17.80
N LEU A 378 -4.73 14.54 16.98
CA LEU A 378 -5.91 13.69 17.22
C LEU A 378 -5.75 12.81 18.45
N LEU A 379 -4.56 12.22 18.68
CA LEU A 379 -4.27 11.41 19.88
C LEU A 379 -4.47 12.21 21.16
N GLU A 380 -4.07 13.48 21.16
CA GLU A 380 -4.12 14.37 22.33
C GLU A 380 -5.43 15.16 22.45
N GLY A 381 -6.29 15.09 21.46
CA GLY A 381 -7.53 15.87 21.43
C GLY A 381 -7.32 17.37 21.20
N LYS A 382 -6.22 17.72 20.58
CA LYS A 382 -5.93 19.08 20.17
C LYS A 382 -6.66 19.42 18.85
N PRO A 383 -6.83 20.71 18.53
CA PRO A 383 -7.33 21.10 17.22
C PRO A 383 -6.49 20.48 16.09
N PHE A 384 -7.16 19.98 15.06
CA PHE A 384 -6.47 19.44 13.90
C PHE A 384 -5.73 20.58 13.19
N PRO A 385 -4.43 20.43 12.87
CA PRO A 385 -3.67 21.48 12.18
C PRO A 385 -4.33 21.85 10.85
N ALA A 386 -4.45 23.15 10.58
CA ALA A 386 -4.88 23.63 9.27
C ALA A 386 -3.85 23.20 8.22
N THR A 387 -4.33 22.74 7.09
CA THR A 387 -3.49 22.37 5.91
C THR A 387 -2.93 23.62 5.27
#